data_ae68cf890b121fb960f2dad121333f3b
#
_entry.id   ae68cf890b121fb960f2dad121333f3b
#
_cell.length_a   1.000
_cell.length_b   1.000
_cell.length_c   1.000
_cell.angle_alpha   90.00
_cell.angle_beta   90.00
_cell.angle_gamma   90.00
#
_symmetry.space_group_name_H-M   'P 1'
#
loop_
_entity.id
_entity.type
_entity.pdbx_description
1 polymer ?
#
loop_
_entity_poly.entity_id
_entity_poly.type
_entity_poly.pdbx_seq_one_letter_code
_entity_poly.pdbx_strand_id
1 'polypeptide(L)'
;MVVIYGIKDHLNPIKAELSDVIQNSMTQALGLPEDKRAHRFISLDKSDFYYPSGRTDAYTVIEVNMMEGRKVETKKALIKALFSNIESRLGISPVDIEITIKEQPSHCWGFRGITGDEVADLTYKIHV
;
A
#
# COMPACT_ATOMS: atom_id res chain seq x y z
N MET A 1 -1.56 5.77 -4.23
CA MET A 1 -1.55 4.61 -5.14
C MET A 1 -0.65 3.54 -4.56
N VAL A 2 -1.12 2.31 -4.50
CA VAL A 2 -0.41 1.18 -3.90
C VAL A 2 -0.09 0.14 -4.98
N VAL A 3 1.15 -0.33 -5.01
CA VAL A 3 1.58 -1.41 -5.90
C VAL A 3 1.97 -2.60 -5.04
N ILE A 4 1.42 -3.76 -5.34
CA ILE A 4 1.62 -4.98 -4.57
C ILE A 4 2.25 -6.05 -5.46
N TYR A 5 3.37 -6.61 -5.01
CA TYR A 5 4.11 -7.65 -5.72
C TYR A 5 4.08 -8.94 -4.94
N GLY A 6 3.91 -10.04 -5.62
CA GLY A 6 3.99 -11.37 -5.01
C GLY A 6 4.05 -12.47 -6.06
N ILE A 7 4.30 -13.68 -5.61
CA ILE A 7 4.28 -14.85 -6.46
C ILE A 7 2.83 -15.16 -6.82
N LYS A 8 2.55 -15.37 -8.11
CA LYS A 8 1.18 -15.48 -8.62
C LYS A 8 0.35 -16.57 -7.94
N ASP A 9 0.95 -17.70 -7.63
CA ASP A 9 0.22 -18.83 -7.01
C ASP A 9 -0.25 -18.48 -5.59
N HIS A 10 0.46 -17.61 -4.89
CA HIS A 10 0.06 -17.12 -3.58
C HIS A 10 -0.82 -15.87 -3.67
N LEU A 11 -0.46 -14.93 -4.53
CA LEU A 11 -1.10 -13.61 -4.58
C LEU A 11 -2.47 -13.64 -5.27
N ASN A 12 -2.60 -14.35 -6.40
CA ASN A 12 -3.84 -14.32 -7.18
C ASN A 12 -5.08 -14.78 -6.39
N PRO A 13 -5.02 -15.84 -5.55
CA PRO A 13 -6.20 -16.26 -4.79
C PRO A 13 -6.66 -15.25 -3.73
N ILE A 14 -5.76 -14.39 -3.24
CA ILE A 14 -6.06 -13.51 -2.10
C ILE A 14 -6.11 -12.02 -2.46
N LYS A 15 -5.83 -11.64 -3.70
CA LYS A 15 -5.63 -10.22 -4.03
C LYS A 15 -6.87 -9.36 -3.79
N ALA A 16 -8.07 -9.87 -4.00
CA ALA A 16 -9.29 -9.10 -3.74
C ALA A 16 -9.43 -8.78 -2.25
N GLU A 17 -9.23 -9.77 -1.38
CA GLU A 17 -9.29 -9.58 0.06
C GLU A 17 -8.11 -8.74 0.56
N LEU A 18 -6.92 -8.96 0.01
CA LEU A 18 -5.75 -8.15 0.36
C LEU A 18 -5.96 -6.68 -0.01
N SER A 19 -6.57 -6.40 -1.15
CA SER A 19 -6.93 -5.03 -1.54
C SER A 19 -7.87 -4.40 -0.51
N ASP A 20 -8.88 -5.14 -0.03
CA ASP A 20 -9.79 -4.64 1.00
C ASP A 20 -9.06 -4.33 2.30
N VAL A 21 -8.17 -5.22 2.72
CA VAL A 21 -7.37 -5.02 3.95
C VAL A 21 -6.46 -3.80 3.83
N ILE A 22 -5.81 -3.64 2.67
CA ILE A 22 -4.95 -2.48 2.42
C ILE A 22 -5.77 -1.20 2.47
N GLN A 23 -6.93 -1.16 1.81
CA GLN A 23 -7.77 0.04 1.80
C GLN A 23 -8.28 0.38 3.19
N ASN A 24 -8.71 -0.61 3.97
CA ASN A 24 -9.13 -0.40 5.34
C ASN A 24 -8.00 0.18 6.21
N SER A 25 -6.77 -0.28 6.01
CA SER A 25 -5.59 0.24 6.71
C SER A 25 -5.29 1.68 6.30
N MET A 26 -5.42 1.99 5.01
CA MET A 26 -5.24 3.36 4.51
C MET A 26 -6.29 4.30 5.10
N THR A 27 -7.55 3.88 5.17
CA THR A 27 -8.61 4.65 5.80
C THR A 27 -8.34 4.84 7.29
N GLN A 28 -7.97 3.78 7.99
CA GLN A 28 -7.68 3.81 9.42
C GLN A 28 -6.55 4.77 9.76
N ALA A 29 -5.44 4.71 9.03
CA ALA A 29 -4.23 5.46 9.36
C ALA A 29 -4.20 6.86 8.75
N LEU A 30 -4.73 7.03 7.54
CA LEU A 30 -4.61 8.27 6.78
C LEU A 30 -5.93 9.05 6.67
N GLY A 31 -7.05 8.46 7.05
CA GLY A 31 -8.35 9.04 6.80
C GLY A 31 -8.74 9.05 5.33
N LEU A 32 -8.12 8.21 4.51
CA LEU A 32 -8.42 8.13 3.09
C LEU A 32 -9.83 7.56 2.89
N PRO A 33 -10.68 8.21 2.04
CA PRO A 33 -12.01 7.68 1.77
C PRO A 33 -11.99 6.31 1.10
N GLU A 34 -12.98 5.48 1.39
CA GLU A 34 -13.09 4.11 0.86
C GLU A 34 -13.15 4.09 -0.68
N ASP A 35 -13.70 5.12 -1.29
CA ASP A 35 -13.83 5.22 -2.76
C ASP A 35 -12.55 5.74 -3.43
N LYS A 36 -11.52 6.05 -2.68
CA LYS A 36 -10.22 6.50 -3.22
C LYS A 36 -9.23 5.34 -3.26
N ARG A 37 -9.67 4.22 -3.82
CA ARG A 37 -8.85 3.02 -3.93
C ARG A 37 -8.10 3.01 -5.26
N ALA A 38 -6.76 2.99 -5.20
CA ALA A 38 -5.92 2.84 -6.38
C ALA A 38 -4.85 1.80 -6.07
N HIS A 39 -5.14 0.55 -6.37
CA HIS A 39 -4.26 -0.59 -6.12
C HIS A 39 -3.92 -1.29 -7.43
N ARG A 40 -2.66 -1.68 -7.59
CA ARG A 40 -2.18 -2.47 -8.72
C ARG A 40 -1.46 -3.69 -8.18
N PHE A 41 -1.84 -4.85 -8.69
CA PHE A 41 -1.21 -6.12 -8.32
C PHE A 41 -0.31 -6.59 -9.46
N ILE A 42 0.94 -6.88 -9.12
CA ILE A 42 1.91 -7.43 -10.04
C ILE A 42 2.22 -8.85 -9.55
N SER A 43 1.55 -9.81 -10.18
CA SER A 43 1.73 -11.23 -9.89
C SER A 43 2.85 -11.77 -10.76
N LEU A 44 3.90 -12.27 -10.12
CA LEU A 44 5.11 -12.72 -10.78
C LEU A 44 5.25 -14.24 -10.72
N ASP A 45 5.90 -14.82 -11.74
CA ASP A 45 6.36 -16.18 -11.64
C ASP A 45 7.40 -16.30 -10.54
N LYS A 46 7.46 -17.43 -9.87
CA LYS A 46 8.44 -17.66 -8.80
C LYS A 46 9.88 -17.42 -9.28
N SER A 47 10.16 -17.73 -10.54
CA SER A 47 11.48 -17.51 -11.14
C SER A 47 11.85 -16.04 -11.31
N ASP A 48 10.86 -15.13 -11.23
CA ASP A 48 11.05 -13.70 -11.38
C ASP A 48 11.00 -12.95 -10.06
N PHE A 49 10.88 -13.66 -8.93
CA PHE A 49 10.69 -13.03 -7.63
C PHE A 49 11.55 -13.70 -6.56
N TYR A 50 12.72 -13.13 -6.32
CA TYR A 50 13.62 -13.57 -5.26
C TYR A 50 13.33 -12.82 -3.97
N TYR A 51 13.47 -13.50 -2.85
CA TYR A 51 13.28 -12.89 -1.52
C TYR A 51 14.39 -13.33 -0.57
N PRO A 52 14.63 -12.57 0.53
CA PRO A 52 15.68 -12.91 1.48
C PRO A 52 15.43 -14.25 2.19
N SER A 53 16.49 -14.86 2.70
CA SER A 53 16.36 -16.09 3.48
C SER A 53 15.47 -15.87 4.72
N GLY A 54 14.80 -16.93 5.16
CA GLY A 54 13.88 -16.86 6.30
C GLY A 54 12.47 -16.40 5.94
N ARG A 55 12.19 -16.19 4.65
CA ARG A 55 10.85 -15.89 4.13
C ARG A 55 10.30 -17.09 3.40
N THR A 56 9.02 -17.04 3.06
CA THR A 56 8.33 -18.11 2.31
C THR A 56 7.79 -17.56 1.00
N ASP A 57 7.16 -18.43 0.19
CA ASP A 57 6.50 -18.02 -1.06
C ASP A 57 5.32 -17.06 -0.82
N ALA A 58 4.91 -16.85 0.43
CA ALA A 58 3.92 -15.84 0.81
C ALA A 58 4.51 -14.42 0.84
N TYR A 59 5.82 -14.26 0.61
CA TYR A 59 6.47 -12.96 0.63
C TYR A 59 5.77 -11.98 -0.30
N THR A 60 5.38 -10.84 0.26
CA THR A 60 4.59 -9.82 -0.42
C THR A 60 5.23 -8.47 -0.20
N VAL A 61 5.46 -7.73 -1.28
CA VAL A 61 6.02 -6.37 -1.24
C VAL A 61 4.91 -5.38 -1.52
N ILE A 62 4.77 -4.39 -0.66
CA ILE A 62 3.75 -3.35 -0.75
C ILE A 62 4.46 -2.00 -0.84
N GLU A 63 4.27 -1.30 -1.96
CA GLU A 63 4.80 0.04 -2.16
C GLU A 63 3.66 1.03 -2.14
N VAL A 64 3.66 1.92 -1.15
CA VAL A 64 2.66 2.98 -1.02
C VAL A 64 3.25 4.28 -1.58
N ASN A 65 2.67 4.74 -2.69
CA ASN A 65 3.09 6.00 -3.32
C ASN A 65 2.10 7.08 -2.92
N MET A 66 2.57 8.16 -2.31
CA MET A 66 1.70 9.22 -1.84
C MET A 66 2.38 10.58 -1.86
N MET A 67 1.57 11.64 -1.79
CA MET A 67 2.09 13.00 -1.68
C MET A 67 2.79 13.20 -0.35
N GLU A 68 3.84 14.02 -0.36
CA GLU A 68 4.48 14.49 0.86
C GLU A 68 3.51 15.32 1.69
N GLY A 69 3.72 15.36 3.00
CA GLY A 69 2.98 16.24 3.91
C GLY A 69 2.51 15.56 5.19
N ARG A 70 2.51 14.22 5.23
CA ARG A 70 2.10 13.49 6.44
C ARG A 70 3.23 13.42 7.46
N LYS A 71 2.86 13.37 8.72
CA LYS A 71 3.81 13.27 9.84
C LYS A 71 4.47 11.89 9.87
N VAL A 72 5.64 11.83 10.51
CA VAL A 72 6.36 10.56 10.72
C VAL A 72 5.47 9.56 11.47
N GLU A 73 4.78 10.00 12.51
CA GLU A 73 3.90 9.15 13.33
C GLU A 73 2.78 8.54 12.50
N THR A 74 2.20 9.32 11.58
CA THR A 74 1.13 8.87 10.69
C THR A 74 1.64 7.78 9.74
N LYS A 75 2.82 7.97 9.17
CA LYS A 75 3.43 6.97 8.28
C LYS A 75 3.75 5.68 9.01
N LYS A 76 4.29 5.78 10.22
CA LYS A 76 4.54 4.61 11.07
C LYS A 76 3.24 3.89 11.43
N ALA A 77 2.18 4.65 11.72
CA ALA A 77 0.87 4.07 12.02
C ALA A 77 0.31 3.29 10.84
N LEU A 78 0.49 3.80 9.61
CA LEU A 78 0.08 3.09 8.40
C LEU A 78 0.82 1.75 8.27
N ILE A 79 2.13 1.75 8.41
CA ILE A 79 2.95 0.53 8.31
C ILE A 79 2.50 -0.49 9.36
N LYS A 80 2.30 -0.05 10.61
CA LYS A 80 1.84 -0.93 11.69
C LYS A 80 0.44 -1.48 11.44
N ALA A 81 -0.46 -0.65 10.93
CA ALA A 81 -1.82 -1.08 10.59
C ALA A 81 -1.82 -2.13 9.49
N LEU A 82 -0.99 -1.95 8.47
CA LEU A 82 -0.84 -2.93 7.38
C LEU A 82 -0.35 -4.27 7.92
N PHE A 83 0.72 -4.30 8.70
CA PHE A 83 1.21 -5.54 9.29
C PHE A 83 0.13 -6.23 10.13
N SER A 84 -0.50 -5.49 11.03
CA SER A 84 -1.48 -6.04 11.96
C SER A 84 -2.72 -6.58 11.23
N ASN A 85 -3.27 -5.81 10.31
CA ASN A 85 -4.51 -6.17 9.62
C ASN A 85 -4.29 -7.30 8.62
N ILE A 86 -3.16 -7.32 7.92
CA ILE A 86 -2.85 -8.40 6.98
C ILE A 86 -2.65 -9.72 7.74
N GLU A 87 -1.92 -9.69 8.85
CA GLU A 87 -1.73 -10.88 9.67
C GLU A 87 -3.06 -11.39 10.23
N SER A 88 -3.86 -10.51 10.83
CA SER A 88 -5.11 -10.94 11.49
C SER A 88 -6.16 -11.44 10.51
N ARG A 89 -6.24 -10.86 9.31
CA ARG A 89 -7.31 -11.20 8.35
C ARG A 89 -6.89 -12.22 7.31
N LEU A 90 -5.62 -12.27 6.94
CA LEU A 90 -5.13 -13.15 5.88
C LEU A 90 -4.15 -14.22 6.38
N GLY A 91 -3.70 -14.13 7.64
CA GLY A 91 -2.78 -15.09 8.21
C GLY A 91 -1.37 -15.03 7.63
N ILE A 92 -1.00 -13.94 6.96
CA ILE A 92 0.35 -13.76 6.43
C ILE A 92 1.22 -13.20 7.54
N SER A 93 2.31 -13.91 7.86
CA SER A 93 3.25 -13.47 8.88
C SER A 93 3.90 -12.13 8.51
N PRO A 94 4.09 -11.21 9.44
CA PRO A 94 4.82 -9.97 9.18
C PRO A 94 6.21 -10.17 8.60
N VAL A 95 6.85 -11.32 8.86
CA VAL A 95 8.15 -11.67 8.29
C VAL A 95 8.08 -11.79 6.76
N ASP A 96 6.91 -12.14 6.22
CA ASP A 96 6.67 -12.27 4.79
C ASP A 96 6.12 -11.00 4.16
N ILE A 97 6.10 -9.86 4.88
CA ILE A 97 5.57 -8.62 4.36
C ILE A 97 6.66 -7.54 4.41
N GLU A 98 6.89 -6.89 3.28
CA GLU A 98 7.78 -5.74 3.21
C GLU A 98 7.01 -4.53 2.69
N ILE A 99 7.13 -3.40 3.39
CA ILE A 99 6.37 -2.19 3.09
C ILE A 99 7.34 -1.04 2.91
N THR A 100 7.15 -0.28 1.83
CA THR A 100 7.88 0.95 1.57
C THR A 100 6.89 2.06 1.29
N ILE A 101 7.07 3.22 1.91
CA ILE A 101 6.32 4.43 1.61
C ILE A 101 7.22 5.30 0.75
N LYS A 102 6.74 5.61 -0.46
CA LYS A 102 7.45 6.48 -1.41
C LYS A 102 6.66 7.78 -1.52
N GLU A 103 7.31 8.88 -1.15
CA GLU A 103 6.67 10.19 -1.16
C GLU A 103 7.22 11.03 -2.30
N GLN A 104 6.33 11.83 -2.92
CA GLN A 104 6.69 12.83 -3.91
C GLN A 104 6.03 14.15 -3.55
N PRO A 105 6.70 15.29 -3.82
CA PRO A 105 6.08 16.59 -3.66
C PRO A 105 4.79 16.68 -4.49
N SER A 106 3.83 17.47 -4.02
CA SER A 106 2.53 17.60 -4.70
C SER A 106 2.66 18.01 -6.17
N HIS A 107 3.64 18.84 -6.51
CA HIS A 107 3.88 19.25 -7.90
C HIS A 107 4.45 18.15 -8.80
N CYS A 108 4.82 17.02 -8.22
CA CYS A 108 5.27 15.84 -8.97
C CYS A 108 4.14 14.84 -9.24
N TRP A 109 2.90 15.20 -8.90
CA TRP A 109 1.72 14.39 -9.17
C TRP A 109 0.88 15.02 -10.26
N GLY A 110 0.38 14.19 -11.19
CA GLY A 110 -0.58 14.61 -12.20
C GLY A 110 -1.80 13.70 -12.17
N PHE A 111 -3.00 14.25 -12.00
CA PHE A 111 -4.25 13.51 -12.03
C PHE A 111 -5.39 14.46 -12.36
N ARG A 112 -6.44 13.92 -12.97
CA ARG A 112 -7.62 14.68 -13.42
C ARG A 112 -7.26 15.86 -14.34
N GLY A 113 -6.13 15.75 -15.07
CA GLY A 113 -5.68 16.79 -16.00
C GLY A 113 -4.97 17.98 -15.37
N ILE A 114 -4.65 17.92 -14.07
CA ILE A 114 -3.97 18.99 -13.34
C ILE A 114 -2.78 18.43 -12.55
N THR A 115 -1.90 19.32 -12.08
CA THR A 115 -0.84 18.96 -11.16
C THR A 115 -1.36 18.93 -9.73
N GLY A 116 -0.72 18.12 -8.87
CA GLY A 116 -1.19 17.91 -7.50
C GLY A 116 -1.21 19.15 -6.62
N ASP A 117 -0.34 20.13 -6.90
CA ASP A 117 -0.30 21.40 -6.17
C ASP A 117 -1.44 22.35 -6.56
N GLU A 118 -2.14 22.09 -7.67
CA GLU A 118 -3.29 22.88 -8.12
C GLU A 118 -4.62 22.39 -7.54
N VAL A 119 -4.62 21.22 -6.86
CA VAL A 119 -5.86 20.63 -6.35
C VAL A 119 -6.38 21.41 -5.14
N ALA A 120 -7.62 21.91 -5.24
CA ALA A 120 -8.28 22.64 -4.17
C ALA A 120 -9.44 21.87 -3.52
N ASP A 121 -9.83 20.71 -4.08
CA ASP A 121 -11.05 19.99 -3.71
C ASP A 121 -10.81 18.56 -3.20
N LEU A 122 -9.68 18.32 -2.56
CA LEU A 122 -9.42 17.02 -1.93
C LEU A 122 -10.44 16.77 -0.81
N THR A 123 -11.03 15.57 -0.82
CA THR A 123 -12.00 15.14 0.20
C THR A 123 -11.33 14.57 1.44
N TYR A 124 -10.01 14.59 1.51
CA TYR A 124 -9.21 14.09 2.63
C TYR A 124 -8.01 14.99 2.88
N LYS A 125 -7.47 14.93 4.10
CA LYS A 125 -6.32 15.73 4.50
C LYS A 125 -5.02 14.99 4.20
N ILE A 126 -4.02 15.72 3.73
CA ILE A 126 -2.67 15.19 3.49
C ILE A 126 -1.74 15.52 4.66
N HIS A 127 -1.87 16.72 5.23
CA HIS A 127 -1.04 17.18 6.35
C HIS A 127 -1.60 16.70 7.69
N VAL A 128 -1.50 15.38 7.94
CA VAL A 128 -2.04 14.75 9.15
C VAL A 128 -1.02 13.90 9.90
#